data_e9cbfc2e8fff12030e4adab52a498906
#
_entry.id   e9cbfc2e8fff12030e4adab52a498906
#
_cell.length_a   1.000
_cell.length_b   1.000
_cell.length_c   1.000
_cell.angle_alpha   90.00
_cell.angle_beta   90.00
_cell.angle_gamma   90.00
#
_symmetry.space_group_name_H-M   'P 1'
#
loop_
_entity.id
_entity.type
_entity.pdbx_description
1 polymer ?
#
loop_
_entity_poly.entity_id
_entity_poly.type
_entity_poly.pdbx_seq_one_letter_code
_entity_poly.pdbx_strand_id
1 'polypeptide(L)'
;QEATKELAAYSDFRETFRITGLLYNRADRRRVASTRESADVLTSMGSHYRPGSGAEQVFAQIAITRGCNRFCSYCIVPYVRGREVSREREDVLAEARELAASGAKEILLLGQNVAAYGLGGNINPPPPDYSPFADLLEELDRIPELLRIRFTSPYVSYFNDRLIGAIAASRTVCHNIHLPLQSGSDRVLREMNRQYTAASYYEVVEKLRAAMPDVTFSTDVIVGFPGETAEDFDMTRELMNRVDFDNAFIFKYSPRPGTKSSLREDSVPREVKEERNQILLEDLRKRVERSLAAQVGTVP
;
A
#
# COMPACT_ATOMS: atom_id res chain seq x y z
N GLN A 1 -2.34 -21.09 -33.49
CA GLN A 1 -0.99 -21.65 -33.21
C GLN A 1 -0.11 -20.68 -32.39
N GLU A 2 -0.28 -19.35 -32.49
CA GLU A 2 0.43 -18.37 -31.65
C GLU A 2 -0.08 -18.33 -30.21
N ALA A 3 -1.40 -18.37 -30.01
CA ALA A 3 -2.01 -18.41 -28.67
C ALA A 3 -1.62 -19.67 -27.86
N THR A 4 -1.21 -20.75 -28.53
CA THR A 4 -0.76 -21.99 -27.86
C THR A 4 0.70 -21.89 -27.40
N LYS A 5 1.52 -21.05 -28.04
CA LYS A 5 2.90 -20.79 -27.64
C LYS A 5 2.98 -19.85 -26.41
N GLU A 6 2.09 -18.87 -26.32
CA GLU A 6 2.00 -18.01 -25.12
C GLU A 6 1.53 -18.78 -23.88
N LEU A 7 0.65 -19.80 -24.06
CA LEU A 7 0.24 -20.69 -22.96
C LEU A 7 1.36 -21.62 -22.48
N ALA A 8 2.34 -21.97 -23.33
CA ALA A 8 3.48 -22.80 -22.93
C ALA A 8 4.50 -22.01 -22.08
N ALA A 9 4.70 -20.70 -22.36
CA ALA A 9 5.51 -19.83 -21.51
C ALA A 9 4.91 -19.63 -20.11
N TYR A 10 3.59 -19.84 -19.97
CA TYR A 10 2.89 -19.82 -18.67
C TYR A 10 3.09 -21.10 -17.85
N SER A 11 3.52 -22.23 -18.43
CA SER A 11 3.81 -23.47 -17.70
C SER A 11 5.10 -23.38 -16.89
N ASP A 12 6.12 -22.66 -17.40
CA ASP A 12 7.38 -22.44 -16.67
C ASP A 12 7.20 -21.50 -15.44
N PHE A 13 6.21 -20.60 -15.52
CA PHE A 13 5.83 -19.78 -14.36
C PHE A 13 5.25 -20.62 -13.21
N ARG A 14 4.68 -21.80 -13.49
CA ARG A 14 4.14 -22.71 -12.48
C ARG A 14 5.23 -23.40 -11.65
N GLU A 15 6.39 -23.69 -12.20
CA GLU A 15 7.48 -24.34 -11.45
C GLU A 15 8.17 -23.37 -10.50
N THR A 16 8.34 -22.12 -10.88
CA THR A 16 8.95 -21.10 -10.01
C THR A 16 8.09 -20.75 -8.80
N PHE A 17 6.76 -20.91 -8.88
CA PHE A 17 5.82 -20.67 -7.78
C PHE A 17 5.48 -21.89 -6.92
N ARG A 18 5.98 -23.07 -7.28
CA ARG A 18 5.83 -24.30 -6.47
C ARG A 18 6.49 -24.20 -5.08
N ILE A 19 7.42 -23.28 -4.91
CA ILE A 19 8.15 -23.03 -3.66
C ILE A 19 7.29 -22.29 -2.61
N THR A 20 6.17 -21.69 -2.99
CA THR A 20 5.33 -20.88 -2.09
C THR A 20 3.99 -21.51 -1.71
N GLY A 21 3.75 -22.78 -2.05
CA GLY A 21 2.55 -23.51 -1.60
C GLY A 21 1.20 -23.02 -2.15
N LEU A 22 1.18 -22.22 -3.21
CA LEU A 22 -0.04 -21.65 -3.80
C LEU A 22 -0.36 -22.31 -5.14
N LEU A 23 -1.16 -23.39 -5.11
CA LEU A 23 -1.81 -23.94 -6.30
C LEU A 23 -3.07 -23.13 -6.63
N TYR A 24 -3.02 -22.36 -7.72
CA TYR A 24 -4.21 -21.75 -8.31
C TYR A 24 -4.85 -22.75 -9.27
N ASN A 25 -6.03 -23.28 -8.93
CA ASN A 25 -6.79 -24.11 -9.85
C ASN A 25 -7.85 -23.26 -10.57
N ARG A 26 -7.67 -23.09 -11.90
CA ARG A 26 -8.51 -22.27 -12.78
C ARG A 26 -9.96 -22.78 -12.91
N ALA A 27 -10.22 -24.02 -12.52
CA ALA A 27 -11.53 -24.67 -12.67
C ALA A 27 -12.50 -24.38 -11.52
N ASP A 28 -12.02 -23.89 -10.37
CA ASP A 28 -12.86 -23.72 -9.19
C ASP A 28 -12.92 -22.26 -8.72
N ARG A 29 -13.68 -21.45 -9.44
CA ARG A 29 -14.00 -20.06 -9.05
C ARG A 29 -14.78 -19.94 -7.74
N ARG A 30 -15.17 -21.05 -7.08
CA ARG A 30 -16.06 -21.10 -5.92
C ARG A 30 -15.41 -21.59 -4.63
N ARG A 31 -14.19 -22.14 -4.66
CA ARG A 31 -13.49 -22.57 -3.44
C ARG A 31 -12.36 -21.60 -3.10
N VAL A 32 -12.71 -20.61 -2.32
CA VAL A 32 -11.75 -19.93 -1.46
C VAL A 32 -11.27 -20.97 -0.44
N ALA A 33 -9.96 -21.14 -0.32
CA ALA A 33 -9.36 -21.96 0.74
C ALA A 33 -10.04 -21.69 2.08
N SER A 34 -10.26 -22.73 2.86
CA SER A 34 -10.87 -22.59 4.18
C SER A 34 -10.07 -21.59 5.02
N THR A 35 -10.74 -20.86 5.89
CA THR A 35 -10.12 -19.87 6.78
C THR A 35 -8.93 -20.44 7.58
N ARG A 36 -8.88 -21.76 7.85
CA ARG A 36 -7.76 -22.45 8.51
C ARG A 36 -6.50 -22.51 7.66
N GLU A 37 -6.58 -22.91 6.37
CA GLU A 37 -5.40 -22.91 5.48
C GLU A 37 -4.83 -21.50 5.27
N SER A 38 -5.67 -20.47 5.31
CA SER A 38 -5.24 -19.08 5.22
C SER A 38 -4.50 -18.63 6.48
N ALA A 39 -4.92 -19.06 7.65
CA ALA A 39 -4.26 -18.79 8.93
C ALA A 39 -2.89 -19.47 9.01
N ASP A 40 -2.79 -20.75 8.63
CA ASP A 40 -1.53 -21.53 8.64
C ASP A 40 -0.48 -20.91 7.72
N VAL A 41 -0.90 -20.36 6.55
CA VAL A 41 0.02 -19.67 5.63
C VAL A 41 0.44 -18.30 6.18
N LEU A 42 -0.43 -17.58 6.90
CA LEU A 42 -0.06 -16.32 7.57
C LEU A 42 0.90 -16.58 8.74
N THR A 43 0.68 -17.62 9.51
CA THR A 43 1.56 -18.04 10.61
C THR A 43 2.93 -18.50 10.09
N SER A 44 2.97 -19.16 8.90
CA SER A 44 4.22 -19.54 8.25
C SER A 44 4.97 -18.39 7.57
N MET A 45 4.33 -17.23 7.42
CA MET A 45 4.97 -15.99 6.95
C MET A 45 5.60 -15.19 8.09
N GLY A 46 5.97 -15.87 9.19
CA GLY A 46 6.76 -15.27 10.25
C GLY A 46 7.89 -14.42 9.70
N SER A 47 8.28 -13.37 10.40
CA SER A 47 9.33 -12.45 9.99
C SER A 47 10.49 -13.22 9.35
N HIS A 48 11.05 -12.73 8.26
CA HIS A 48 12.30 -13.25 7.71
C HIS A 48 13.48 -13.02 8.67
N TYR A 49 13.17 -12.71 9.93
CA TYR A 49 14.12 -12.65 11.02
C TYR A 49 14.69 -14.03 11.27
N ARG A 50 15.98 -14.20 11.00
CA ARG A 50 16.76 -15.36 11.47
C ARG A 50 17.53 -14.91 12.71
N PRO A 51 17.14 -15.35 13.91
CA PRO A 51 17.99 -15.15 15.08
C PRO A 51 19.33 -15.84 14.82
N GLY A 52 20.44 -15.12 14.92
CA GLY A 52 21.78 -15.75 14.83
C GLY A 52 22.74 -15.19 13.79
N SER A 53 22.41 -14.14 13.05
CA SER A 53 23.36 -13.51 12.12
C SER A 53 24.38 -12.53 12.80
N GLY A 54 24.43 -12.47 14.12
CA GLY A 54 25.47 -11.72 14.87
C GLY A 54 25.42 -10.19 14.73
N ALA A 55 24.56 -9.63 13.89
CA ALA A 55 24.32 -8.20 13.80
C ALA A 55 23.04 -7.85 14.56
N GLU A 56 23.07 -6.90 15.46
CA GLU A 56 21.88 -6.31 16.09
C GLU A 56 20.96 -5.77 14.98
N GLN A 57 19.86 -6.47 14.70
CA GLN A 57 18.91 -6.04 13.67
C GLN A 57 17.99 -4.98 14.26
N VAL A 58 18.34 -3.72 14.06
CA VAL A 58 17.58 -2.55 14.56
C VAL A 58 16.20 -2.42 13.89
N PHE A 59 16.05 -2.95 12.67
CA PHE A 59 14.84 -2.86 11.84
C PHE A 59 14.23 -4.24 11.60
N ALA A 60 12.91 -4.36 11.76
CA ALA A 60 12.16 -5.59 11.50
C ALA A 60 10.88 -5.31 10.68
N GLN A 61 10.36 -6.34 10.04
CA GLN A 61 9.15 -6.28 9.23
C GLN A 61 8.14 -7.33 9.73
N ILE A 62 6.89 -6.92 9.93
CA ILE A 62 5.81 -7.80 10.35
C ILE A 62 4.68 -7.75 9.31
N ALA A 63 4.38 -8.88 8.67
CA ALA A 63 3.20 -8.97 7.81
C ALA A 63 1.95 -9.10 8.69
N ILE A 64 1.04 -8.13 8.61
CA ILE A 64 -0.20 -8.10 9.40
C ILE A 64 -1.44 -8.49 8.59
N THR A 65 -1.39 -8.27 7.25
CA THR A 65 -2.46 -8.68 6.33
C THR A 65 -1.91 -9.33 5.08
N ARG A 66 -2.71 -10.17 4.44
CA ARG A 66 -2.44 -10.77 3.14
C ARG A 66 -3.67 -10.68 2.24
N GLY A 67 -3.45 -10.51 0.92
CA GLY A 67 -4.53 -10.39 -0.05
C GLY A 67 -5.17 -9.00 -0.04
N CYS A 68 -6.15 -8.78 -0.93
CA CYS A 68 -6.80 -7.48 -1.04
C CYS A 68 -8.19 -7.62 -1.66
N ASN A 69 -9.19 -6.92 -1.11
CA ASN A 69 -10.57 -6.92 -1.59
C ASN A 69 -10.91 -5.70 -2.47
N ARG A 70 -9.92 -4.86 -2.85
CA ARG A 70 -10.19 -3.63 -3.60
C ARG A 70 -10.43 -3.83 -5.09
N PHE A 71 -9.90 -4.87 -5.70
CA PHE A 71 -10.09 -5.19 -7.13
C PHE A 71 -9.86 -3.98 -8.06
N CYS A 72 -8.83 -3.17 -7.78
CA CYS A 72 -8.42 -2.10 -8.68
C CYS A 72 -8.18 -2.67 -10.07
N SER A 73 -8.64 -1.98 -11.13
CA SER A 73 -8.70 -2.54 -12.49
C SER A 73 -7.34 -2.93 -13.08
N TYR A 74 -6.26 -2.33 -12.60
CA TYR A 74 -4.86 -2.58 -13.02
C TYR A 74 -4.11 -3.58 -12.13
N CYS A 75 -4.71 -4.01 -11.00
CA CYS A 75 -3.99 -4.75 -9.98
C CYS A 75 -4.28 -6.25 -10.05
N ILE A 76 -3.21 -7.04 -10.07
CA ILE A 76 -3.29 -8.50 -10.11
C ILE A 76 -3.40 -9.15 -8.71
N VAL A 77 -3.14 -8.38 -7.65
CA VAL A 77 -3.03 -8.89 -6.27
C VAL A 77 -4.25 -9.72 -5.82
N PRO A 78 -5.51 -9.29 -5.99
CA PRO A 78 -6.66 -10.10 -5.57
C PRO A 78 -6.73 -11.48 -6.23
N TYR A 79 -6.16 -11.62 -7.41
CA TYR A 79 -6.20 -12.83 -8.21
C TYR A 79 -5.07 -13.81 -7.88
N VAL A 80 -3.94 -13.31 -7.39
CA VAL A 80 -2.74 -14.12 -7.08
C VAL A 80 -2.50 -14.33 -5.58
N ARG A 81 -2.95 -13.38 -4.74
CA ARG A 81 -2.81 -13.45 -3.27
C ARG A 81 -4.12 -13.75 -2.56
N GLY A 82 -5.25 -13.75 -3.30
CA GLY A 82 -6.57 -14.02 -2.78
C GLY A 82 -7.20 -12.84 -2.04
N ARG A 83 -8.28 -13.15 -1.30
CA ARG A 83 -8.97 -12.18 -0.47
C ARG A 83 -8.12 -11.75 0.71
N GLU A 84 -8.47 -10.57 1.23
CA GLU A 84 -7.83 -10.01 2.41
C GLU A 84 -8.11 -10.86 3.65
N VAL A 85 -7.04 -11.21 4.34
CA VAL A 85 -7.04 -11.91 5.62
C VAL A 85 -6.06 -11.19 6.55
N SER A 86 -6.53 -10.86 7.75
CA SER A 86 -5.69 -10.29 8.81
C SER A 86 -5.16 -11.39 9.73
N ARG A 87 -3.96 -11.21 10.25
CA ARG A 87 -3.44 -12.02 11.34
C ARG A 87 -4.16 -11.70 12.64
N GLU A 88 -4.22 -12.66 13.53
CA GLU A 88 -4.72 -12.44 14.89
C GLU A 88 -3.85 -11.38 15.60
N ARG A 89 -4.51 -10.51 16.36
CA ARG A 89 -3.85 -9.37 17.01
C ARG A 89 -2.78 -9.84 18.01
N GLU A 90 -3.10 -10.85 18.77
CA GLU A 90 -2.23 -11.45 19.80
C GLU A 90 -0.95 -12.00 19.17
N ASP A 91 -1.02 -12.62 17.98
CA ASP A 91 0.13 -13.15 17.25
C ASP A 91 1.05 -12.02 16.75
N VAL A 92 0.45 -10.94 16.23
CA VAL A 92 1.22 -9.76 15.79
C VAL A 92 1.93 -9.10 16.96
N LEU A 93 1.26 -8.95 18.09
CA LEU A 93 1.83 -8.35 19.31
C LEU A 93 2.91 -9.24 19.94
N ALA A 94 2.72 -10.56 19.94
CA ALA A 94 3.72 -11.50 20.45
C ALA A 94 5.00 -11.42 19.61
N GLU A 95 4.88 -11.45 18.28
CA GLU A 95 6.02 -11.30 17.36
C GLU A 95 6.72 -9.94 17.54
N ALA A 96 5.96 -8.85 17.68
CA ALA A 96 6.53 -7.53 17.88
C ALA A 96 7.35 -7.44 19.19
N ARG A 97 6.85 -8.04 20.29
CA ARG A 97 7.58 -8.09 21.55
C ARG A 97 8.85 -8.93 21.45
N GLU A 98 8.79 -10.08 20.77
CA GLU A 98 9.97 -10.94 20.56
C GLU A 98 11.05 -10.21 19.77
N LEU A 99 10.66 -9.54 18.67
CA LEU A 99 11.57 -8.75 17.85
C LEU A 99 12.19 -7.59 18.64
N ALA A 100 11.39 -6.87 19.41
CA ALA A 100 11.85 -5.76 20.26
C ALA A 100 12.83 -6.25 21.34
N ALA A 101 12.53 -7.36 22.01
CA ALA A 101 13.41 -8.02 22.99
C ALA A 101 14.72 -8.50 22.34
N SER A 102 14.70 -8.84 21.05
CA SER A 102 15.87 -9.24 20.27
C SER A 102 16.69 -8.06 19.72
N GLY A 103 16.30 -6.82 20.03
CA GLY A 103 17.05 -5.60 19.68
C GLY A 103 16.39 -4.71 18.63
N ALA A 104 15.29 -5.10 18.00
CA ALA A 104 14.60 -4.26 17.03
C ALA A 104 14.09 -2.96 17.69
N LYS A 105 14.36 -1.84 17.04
CA LYS A 105 13.91 -0.50 17.46
C LYS A 105 12.88 0.09 16.51
N GLU A 106 12.82 -0.43 15.29
CA GLU A 106 11.86 -0.02 14.28
C GLU A 106 11.15 -1.23 13.70
N ILE A 107 9.82 -1.14 13.60
CA ILE A 107 8.95 -2.15 12.95
C ILE A 107 8.23 -1.51 11.78
N LEU A 108 8.28 -2.19 10.62
CA LEU A 108 7.48 -1.89 9.45
C LEU A 108 6.33 -2.90 9.33
N LEU A 109 5.10 -2.44 9.46
CA LEU A 109 3.90 -3.24 9.26
C LEU A 109 3.60 -3.39 7.76
N LEU A 110 3.52 -4.61 7.29
CA LEU A 110 3.35 -4.96 5.88
C LEU A 110 1.96 -5.53 5.60
N GLY A 111 1.44 -5.19 4.42
CA GLY A 111 0.21 -5.74 3.87
C GLY A 111 -0.09 -5.15 2.51
N GLN A 112 -1.18 -5.61 1.86
CA GLN A 112 -1.65 -5.04 0.61
C GLN A 112 -2.65 -3.89 0.83
N ASN A 113 -3.22 -3.81 2.04
CA ASN A 113 -4.05 -2.73 2.54
C ASN A 113 -4.05 -2.77 4.07
N VAL A 114 -3.00 -2.25 4.70
CA VAL A 114 -2.82 -2.37 6.16
C VAL A 114 -3.90 -1.67 6.95
N ALA A 115 -4.45 -0.56 6.45
CA ALA A 115 -5.51 0.18 7.12
C ALA A 115 -6.85 -0.57 7.21
N ALA A 116 -7.02 -1.66 6.45
CA ALA A 116 -8.17 -2.54 6.55
C ALA A 116 -7.98 -3.72 7.53
N TYR A 117 -6.86 -3.75 8.26
CA TYR A 117 -6.60 -4.77 9.27
C TYR A 117 -7.78 -4.96 10.22
N GLY A 118 -8.18 -6.21 10.43
CA GLY A 118 -9.27 -6.59 11.34
C GLY A 118 -10.70 -6.31 10.83
N LEU A 119 -10.87 -5.70 9.64
CA LEU A 119 -12.20 -5.37 9.10
C LEU A 119 -12.88 -6.52 8.35
N GLY A 120 -12.18 -7.65 8.15
CA GLY A 120 -12.73 -8.82 7.43
C GLY A 120 -13.10 -8.56 5.99
N GLY A 121 -12.67 -7.44 5.41
CA GLY A 121 -12.91 -7.05 4.01
C GLY A 121 -14.35 -6.68 3.66
N ASN A 122 -15.26 -6.63 4.63
CA ASN A 122 -16.68 -6.39 4.42
C ASN A 122 -17.11 -4.94 4.68
N ILE A 123 -16.26 -4.15 5.34
CA ILE A 123 -16.55 -2.76 5.72
C ILE A 123 -15.82 -1.80 4.81
N ASN A 124 -16.60 -0.96 4.10
CA ASN A 124 -16.03 0.04 3.21
C ASN A 124 -16.99 1.21 2.97
N PRO A 125 -16.66 2.43 3.38
CA PRO A 125 -15.61 2.78 4.35
C PRO A 125 -15.94 2.26 5.76
N PRO A 126 -14.97 2.16 6.67
CA PRO A 126 -15.27 1.82 8.05
C PRO A 126 -16.06 2.95 8.73
N PRO A 127 -16.83 2.65 9.79
CA PRO A 127 -17.45 3.68 10.62
C PRO A 127 -16.41 4.69 11.13
N PRO A 128 -16.81 5.97 11.35
CA PRO A 128 -15.85 7.03 11.73
C PRO A 128 -15.06 6.76 13.00
N ASP A 129 -15.64 6.01 13.94
CA ASP A 129 -15.12 5.71 15.28
C ASP A 129 -14.54 4.29 15.40
N TYR A 130 -14.48 3.51 14.31
CA TYR A 130 -14.06 2.12 14.33
C TYR A 130 -12.86 1.85 13.43
N SER A 131 -11.73 1.45 14.01
CA SER A 131 -10.51 1.07 13.31
C SER A 131 -9.70 0.06 14.12
N PRO A 132 -9.83 -1.26 13.86
CA PRO A 132 -8.98 -2.28 14.48
C PRO A 132 -7.49 -2.07 14.22
N PHE A 133 -7.14 -1.42 13.11
CA PHE A 133 -5.75 -1.04 12.84
C PHE A 133 -5.25 0.03 13.82
N ALA A 134 -6.10 1.00 14.18
CA ALA A 134 -5.77 1.98 15.22
C ALA A 134 -5.53 1.30 16.58
N ASP A 135 -6.40 0.33 16.94
CA ASP A 135 -6.25 -0.42 18.19
C ASP A 135 -4.93 -1.21 18.22
N LEU A 136 -4.54 -1.83 17.08
CA LEU A 136 -3.25 -2.51 16.95
C LEU A 136 -2.08 -1.53 17.11
N LEU A 137 -2.14 -0.35 16.47
CA LEU A 137 -1.08 0.67 16.59
C LEU A 137 -0.92 1.14 18.05
N GLU A 138 -2.00 1.39 18.76
CA GLU A 138 -1.96 1.79 20.18
C GLU A 138 -1.36 0.71 21.10
N GLU A 139 -1.61 -0.57 20.79
CA GLU A 139 -1.02 -1.66 21.58
C GLU A 139 0.47 -1.85 21.25
N LEU A 140 0.87 -1.70 20.00
CA LEU A 140 2.28 -1.72 19.59
C LEU A 140 3.05 -0.53 20.18
N ASP A 141 2.43 0.65 20.28
CA ASP A 141 3.03 1.87 20.88
C ASP A 141 3.39 1.70 22.37
N ARG A 142 2.76 0.75 23.05
CA ARG A 142 3.04 0.43 24.47
C ARG A 142 4.26 -0.48 24.66
N ILE A 143 4.89 -0.97 23.59
CA ILE A 143 6.12 -1.77 23.69
C ILE A 143 7.29 -0.82 23.96
N PRO A 144 7.94 -0.88 25.14
CA PRO A 144 8.88 0.18 25.56
C PRO A 144 10.15 0.26 24.70
N GLU A 145 10.58 -0.90 24.14
CA GLU A 145 11.80 -1.02 23.36
C GLU A 145 11.67 -0.44 21.96
N LEU A 146 10.44 -0.28 21.44
CA LEU A 146 10.18 0.27 20.13
C LEU A 146 10.28 1.79 20.12
N LEU A 147 11.04 2.29 19.15
CA LEU A 147 11.21 3.72 18.91
C LEU A 147 10.41 4.20 17.70
N ARG A 148 10.18 3.30 16.71
CA ARG A 148 9.46 3.65 15.49
C ARG A 148 8.55 2.52 15.01
N ILE A 149 7.38 2.91 14.57
CA ILE A 149 6.43 2.06 13.87
C ILE A 149 6.10 2.73 12.53
N ARG A 150 6.26 2.00 11.45
CA ARG A 150 5.86 2.41 10.10
C ARG A 150 4.90 1.41 9.50
N PHE A 151 4.17 1.85 8.50
CA PHE A 151 3.29 0.97 7.74
C PHE A 151 3.25 1.39 6.27
N THR A 152 2.90 0.45 5.39
CA THR A 152 2.83 0.67 3.93
C THR A 152 1.48 0.33 3.37
N SER A 153 1.20 0.83 2.16
CA SER A 153 0.03 0.46 1.36
C SER A 153 -1.34 0.62 2.03
N PRO A 154 -1.59 1.67 2.82
CA PRO A 154 -2.94 1.94 3.28
C PRO A 154 -3.81 2.44 2.11
N TYR A 155 -5.11 2.21 2.20
CA TYR A 155 -6.07 2.76 1.26
C TYR A 155 -6.76 3.98 1.88
N VAL A 156 -6.81 5.10 1.17
CA VAL A 156 -7.22 6.42 1.71
C VAL A 156 -8.57 6.40 2.43
N SER A 157 -9.56 5.68 1.91
CA SER A 157 -10.91 5.65 2.51
C SER A 157 -10.97 4.99 3.90
N TYR A 158 -9.88 4.43 4.40
CA TYR A 158 -9.81 3.87 5.76
C TYR A 158 -9.25 4.86 6.79
N PHE A 159 -8.75 6.02 6.37
CA PHE A 159 -8.32 7.07 7.28
C PHE A 159 -9.53 7.83 7.84
N ASN A 160 -10.17 7.22 8.83
CA ASN A 160 -11.22 7.86 9.61
C ASN A 160 -10.63 8.61 10.81
N ASP A 161 -11.45 9.34 11.55
CA ASP A 161 -11.02 10.18 12.67
C ASP A 161 -10.39 9.33 13.80
N ARG A 162 -10.84 8.06 13.98
CA ARG A 162 -10.25 7.12 14.93
C ARG A 162 -8.80 6.76 14.59
N LEU A 163 -8.53 6.42 13.32
CA LEU A 163 -7.17 6.07 12.87
C LEU A 163 -6.26 7.29 12.89
N ILE A 164 -6.73 8.43 12.40
CA ILE A 164 -5.95 9.68 12.41
C ILE A 164 -5.58 10.07 13.83
N GLY A 165 -6.55 10.01 14.77
CA GLY A 165 -6.31 10.31 16.18
C GLY A 165 -5.30 9.37 16.84
N ALA A 166 -5.37 8.08 16.55
CA ALA A 166 -4.42 7.09 17.08
C ALA A 166 -2.98 7.34 16.59
N ILE A 167 -2.82 7.66 15.28
CA ILE A 167 -1.50 7.98 14.73
C ILE A 167 -0.95 9.27 15.38
N ALA A 168 -1.76 10.31 15.46
CA ALA A 168 -1.35 11.61 16.01
C ALA A 168 -1.01 11.55 17.52
N ALA A 169 -1.65 10.67 18.27
CA ALA A 169 -1.39 10.49 19.71
C ALA A 169 -0.24 9.53 20.01
N SER A 170 0.23 8.76 19.03
CA SER A 170 1.26 7.75 19.21
C SER A 170 2.63 8.37 19.42
N ARG A 171 3.41 7.78 20.33
CA ARG A 171 4.81 8.11 20.56
C ARG A 171 5.75 7.55 19.49
N THR A 172 5.38 6.42 18.89
CA THR A 172 6.28 5.64 18.04
C THR A 172 5.85 5.58 16.57
N VAL A 173 4.57 5.79 16.26
CA VAL A 173 4.12 5.80 14.87
C VAL A 173 4.67 7.03 14.17
N CYS A 174 5.45 6.80 13.11
CA CYS A 174 6.07 7.89 12.36
C CYS A 174 5.01 8.71 11.62
N HIS A 175 5.07 10.03 11.70
CA HIS A 175 4.25 10.97 10.91
C HIS A 175 4.71 11.03 9.45
N ASN A 176 5.02 9.87 8.87
CA ASN A 176 5.36 9.70 7.47
C ASN A 176 4.38 8.72 6.84
N ILE A 177 3.38 9.26 6.15
CA ILE A 177 2.24 8.52 5.66
C ILE A 177 2.39 8.27 4.15
N HIS A 178 2.50 6.98 3.78
CA HIS A 178 2.39 6.58 2.38
C HIS A 178 0.92 6.50 2.00
N LEU A 179 0.43 7.40 1.13
CA LEU A 179 -0.97 7.50 0.74
C LEU A 179 -1.12 7.42 -0.78
N PRO A 180 -1.36 6.21 -1.37
CA PRO A 180 -1.40 6.02 -2.81
C PRO A 180 -2.56 6.77 -3.47
N LEU A 181 -2.24 7.79 -4.28
CA LEU A 181 -3.19 8.63 -5.03
C LEU A 181 -3.67 7.95 -6.30
N GLN A 182 -2.76 7.38 -7.07
CA GLN A 182 -2.90 6.76 -8.38
C GLN A 182 -3.21 7.75 -9.51
N SER A 183 -4.20 8.64 -9.37
CA SER A 183 -4.56 9.70 -10.31
C SER A 183 -5.29 10.84 -9.58
N GLY A 184 -5.20 12.05 -10.08
CA GLY A 184 -5.97 13.22 -9.61
C GLY A 184 -7.28 13.42 -10.37
N SER A 185 -7.55 12.64 -11.42
CA SER A 185 -8.79 12.69 -12.18
C SER A 185 -9.84 11.73 -11.63
N ASP A 186 -11.00 12.23 -11.24
CA ASP A 186 -12.12 11.40 -10.76
C ASP A 186 -12.61 10.41 -11.84
N ARG A 187 -12.49 10.78 -13.11
CA ARG A 187 -12.83 9.90 -14.24
C ARG A 187 -11.87 8.72 -14.28
N VAL A 188 -10.57 8.97 -14.23
CA VAL A 188 -9.53 7.93 -14.24
C VAL A 188 -9.61 7.08 -12.98
N LEU A 189 -9.83 7.67 -11.80
CA LEU A 189 -10.03 6.95 -10.54
C LEU A 189 -11.20 5.96 -10.63
N ARG A 190 -12.34 6.37 -11.19
CA ARG A 190 -13.48 5.44 -11.42
C ARG A 190 -13.10 4.28 -12.33
N GLU A 191 -12.38 4.54 -13.43
CA GLU A 191 -11.92 3.51 -14.35
C GLU A 191 -10.86 2.58 -13.75
N MET A 192 -10.06 3.10 -12.83
CA MET A 192 -9.16 2.32 -11.98
C MET A 192 -9.90 1.51 -10.90
N ASN A 193 -11.21 1.64 -10.79
CA ASN A 193 -12.04 1.08 -9.70
C ASN A 193 -11.58 1.55 -8.31
N ARG A 194 -11.22 2.85 -8.21
CA ARG A 194 -10.95 3.51 -6.92
C ARG A 194 -12.24 4.10 -6.38
N GLN A 195 -12.51 3.86 -5.09
CA GLN A 195 -13.77 4.26 -4.45
C GLN A 195 -13.59 5.54 -3.63
N TYR A 196 -12.90 6.50 -4.20
CA TYR A 196 -12.71 7.85 -3.67
C TYR A 196 -12.57 8.83 -4.84
N THR A 197 -12.76 10.11 -4.56
CA THR A 197 -12.54 11.22 -5.48
C THR A 197 -11.27 11.99 -5.10
N ALA A 198 -10.77 12.82 -6.00
CA ALA A 198 -9.69 13.76 -5.73
C ALA A 198 -10.00 14.67 -4.53
N ALA A 199 -11.25 15.13 -4.43
CA ALA A 199 -11.71 15.95 -3.31
C ALA A 199 -11.65 15.18 -1.98
N SER A 200 -12.25 13.98 -1.90
CA SER A 200 -12.23 13.18 -0.66
C SER A 200 -10.83 12.72 -0.27
N TYR A 201 -9.95 12.50 -1.26
CA TYR A 201 -8.55 12.23 -0.98
C TYR A 201 -7.89 13.43 -0.29
N TYR A 202 -8.10 14.62 -0.83
CA TYR A 202 -7.52 15.85 -0.28
C TYR A 202 -8.07 16.18 1.11
N GLU A 203 -9.36 15.92 1.37
CA GLU A 203 -9.95 16.04 2.71
C GLU A 203 -9.22 15.20 3.76
N VAL A 204 -8.81 13.97 3.42
CA VAL A 204 -8.02 13.12 4.32
C VAL A 204 -6.63 13.73 4.56
N VAL A 205 -5.99 14.28 3.52
CA VAL A 205 -4.69 14.98 3.67
C VAL A 205 -4.82 16.16 4.64
N GLU A 206 -5.86 16.98 4.49
CA GLU A 206 -6.09 18.14 5.39
C GLU A 206 -6.35 17.71 6.83
N LYS A 207 -7.12 16.64 7.04
CA LYS A 207 -7.34 16.07 8.38
C LYS A 207 -6.04 15.58 9.02
N LEU A 208 -5.19 14.89 8.25
CA LEU A 208 -3.88 14.42 8.70
C LEU A 208 -2.97 15.60 9.06
N ARG A 209 -2.92 16.65 8.25
CA ARG A 209 -2.16 17.88 8.54
C ARG A 209 -2.67 18.63 9.77
N ALA A 210 -3.98 18.69 9.93
CA ALA A 210 -4.57 19.33 11.11
C ALA A 210 -4.24 18.60 12.41
N ALA A 211 -4.19 17.24 12.36
CA ALA A 211 -3.85 16.42 13.50
C ALA A 211 -2.34 16.33 13.76
N MET A 212 -1.52 16.40 12.70
CA MET A 212 -0.07 16.24 12.73
C MET A 212 0.58 17.31 11.83
N PRO A 213 0.94 18.49 12.36
CA PRO A 213 1.51 19.58 11.56
C PRO A 213 2.85 19.25 10.89
N ASP A 214 3.57 18.26 11.40
CA ASP A 214 4.85 17.76 10.91
C ASP A 214 4.70 16.56 9.96
N VAL A 215 3.47 16.17 9.59
CA VAL A 215 3.25 15.00 8.73
C VAL A 215 3.87 15.18 7.35
N THR A 216 4.57 14.15 6.91
CA THR A 216 5.13 14.03 5.56
C THR A 216 4.35 12.97 4.77
N PHE A 217 4.22 13.19 3.45
CA PHE A 217 3.46 12.32 2.59
C PHE A 217 4.32 11.72 1.48
N SER A 218 4.12 10.42 1.25
CA SER A 218 4.56 9.76 0.03
C SER A 218 3.38 9.14 -0.71
N THR A 219 3.50 8.92 -2.02
CA THR A 219 2.40 8.43 -2.85
C THR A 219 2.85 7.54 -3.99
N ASP A 220 1.89 6.83 -4.59
CA ASP A 220 2.00 6.16 -5.89
C ASP A 220 1.10 6.86 -6.90
N VAL A 221 1.61 7.05 -8.12
CA VAL A 221 0.87 7.61 -9.26
C VAL A 221 1.13 6.77 -10.51
N ILE A 222 0.09 6.54 -11.30
CA ILE A 222 0.17 5.86 -12.59
C ILE A 222 -0.20 6.86 -13.69
N VAL A 223 0.75 7.21 -14.56
CA VAL A 223 0.52 8.04 -15.74
C VAL A 223 0.28 7.19 -16.98
N GLY A 224 -0.56 7.69 -17.90
CA GLY A 224 -0.88 7.03 -19.15
C GLY A 224 -1.76 5.80 -18.96
N PHE A 225 -2.65 5.80 -17.97
CA PHE A 225 -3.70 4.79 -17.86
C PHE A 225 -4.57 4.78 -19.12
N PRO A 226 -5.08 3.62 -19.62
CA PRO A 226 -5.87 3.56 -20.85
C PRO A 226 -7.01 4.58 -20.86
N GLY A 227 -6.98 5.47 -21.86
CA GLY A 227 -7.94 6.56 -22.02
C GLY A 227 -7.66 7.82 -21.20
N GLU A 228 -6.53 7.93 -20.50
CA GLU A 228 -6.13 9.16 -19.82
C GLU A 228 -5.88 10.29 -20.82
N THR A 229 -6.60 11.40 -20.68
CA THR A 229 -6.42 12.60 -21.53
C THR A 229 -5.33 13.53 -20.97
N ALA A 230 -5.05 14.63 -21.68
CA ALA A 230 -4.13 15.66 -21.19
C ALA A 230 -4.73 16.35 -19.95
N GLU A 231 -6.02 16.63 -19.97
CA GLU A 231 -6.76 17.26 -18.87
C GLU A 231 -6.74 16.36 -17.61
N ASP A 232 -6.89 15.04 -17.75
CA ASP A 232 -6.79 14.11 -16.62
C ASP A 232 -5.39 14.12 -15.99
N PHE A 233 -4.36 14.21 -16.84
CA PHE A 233 -2.98 14.32 -16.39
C PHE A 233 -2.74 15.65 -15.65
N ASP A 234 -3.26 16.76 -16.19
CA ASP A 234 -3.14 18.08 -15.55
C ASP A 234 -3.82 18.09 -14.18
N MET A 235 -5.01 17.49 -14.04
CA MET A 235 -5.66 17.29 -12.73
C MET A 235 -4.78 16.49 -11.75
N THR A 236 -4.10 15.47 -12.24
CA THR A 236 -3.18 14.67 -11.41
C THR A 236 -1.99 15.51 -10.96
N ARG A 237 -1.38 16.25 -11.86
CA ARG A 237 -0.27 17.17 -11.58
C ARG A 237 -0.66 18.26 -10.59
N GLU A 238 -1.85 18.86 -10.78
CA GLU A 238 -2.38 19.89 -9.87
C GLU A 238 -2.59 19.34 -8.46
N LEU A 239 -3.23 18.18 -8.32
CA LEU A 239 -3.43 17.57 -7.01
C LEU A 239 -2.12 17.17 -6.33
N MET A 240 -1.15 16.64 -7.07
CA MET A 240 0.18 16.36 -6.53
C MET A 240 0.88 17.65 -6.04
N ASN A 241 0.74 18.75 -6.77
CA ASN A 241 1.27 20.06 -6.36
C ASN A 241 0.57 20.59 -5.11
N ARG A 242 -0.75 20.41 -5.02
CA ARG A 242 -1.56 20.87 -3.88
C ARG A 242 -1.29 20.06 -2.61
N VAL A 243 -1.09 18.74 -2.74
CA VAL A 243 -0.71 17.89 -1.61
C VAL A 243 0.76 18.09 -1.20
N ASP A 244 1.61 18.57 -2.08
CA ASP A 244 3.05 18.83 -1.82
C ASP A 244 3.76 17.63 -1.20
N PHE A 245 3.77 16.51 -1.94
CA PHE A 245 4.36 15.25 -1.48
C PHE A 245 5.87 15.34 -1.29
N ASP A 246 6.38 14.75 -0.20
CA ASP A 246 7.81 14.62 0.08
C ASP A 246 8.49 13.54 -0.77
N ASN A 247 7.72 12.54 -1.21
CA ASN A 247 8.18 11.49 -2.13
C ASN A 247 7.02 10.95 -2.97
N ALA A 248 7.33 10.45 -4.17
CA ALA A 248 6.34 9.77 -5.01
C ALA A 248 6.99 8.71 -5.88
N PHE A 249 6.32 7.56 -6.00
CA PHE A 249 6.63 6.55 -7.01
C PHE A 249 5.72 6.78 -8.22
N ILE A 250 6.30 7.23 -9.32
CA ILE A 250 5.56 7.60 -10.53
C ILE A 250 5.78 6.54 -11.59
N PHE A 251 4.74 5.76 -11.86
CA PHE A 251 4.76 4.63 -12.78
C PHE A 251 4.11 4.98 -14.11
N LYS A 252 4.71 4.55 -15.21
CA LYS A 252 4.02 4.49 -16.49
C LYS A 252 3.10 3.28 -16.49
N TYR A 253 1.84 3.45 -16.93
CA TYR A 253 0.94 2.30 -17.05
C TYR A 253 1.57 1.21 -17.91
N SER A 254 1.51 -0.01 -17.41
CA SER A 254 1.91 -1.22 -18.12
C SER A 254 0.83 -2.28 -17.93
N PRO A 255 0.25 -2.83 -19.01
CA PRO A 255 -0.78 -3.84 -18.93
C PRO A 255 -0.25 -5.09 -18.22
N ARG A 256 -1.00 -5.57 -17.23
CA ARG A 256 -0.69 -6.82 -16.52
C ARG A 256 -1.72 -7.88 -16.93
N PRO A 257 -1.30 -8.96 -17.60
CA PRO A 257 -2.22 -10.04 -18.00
C PRO A 257 -3.09 -10.52 -16.85
N GLY A 258 -4.39 -10.71 -17.10
CA GLY A 258 -5.35 -11.15 -16.09
C GLY A 258 -6.02 -10.02 -15.30
N THR A 259 -5.65 -8.77 -15.50
CA THR A 259 -6.33 -7.60 -14.92
C THR A 259 -7.40 -7.04 -15.86
N LYS A 260 -8.40 -6.33 -15.29
CA LYS A 260 -9.47 -5.74 -16.12
C LYS A 260 -8.93 -4.68 -17.09
N SER A 261 -7.98 -3.86 -16.66
CA SER A 261 -7.40 -2.82 -17.52
C SER A 261 -6.55 -3.38 -18.66
N SER A 262 -5.99 -4.59 -18.53
CA SER A 262 -5.22 -5.22 -19.62
C SER A 262 -6.08 -5.68 -20.81
N LEU A 263 -7.42 -5.68 -20.66
CA LEU A 263 -8.36 -5.95 -21.73
C LEU A 263 -8.74 -4.70 -22.53
N ARG A 264 -8.29 -3.54 -22.08
CA ARG A 264 -8.54 -2.26 -22.77
C ARG A 264 -7.42 -1.99 -23.76
N GLU A 265 -7.75 -1.27 -24.83
CA GLU A 265 -6.74 -0.72 -25.70
C GLU A 265 -5.82 0.24 -24.94
N ASP A 266 -4.52 0.06 -25.06
CA ASP A 266 -3.52 0.96 -24.49
C ASP A 266 -3.38 2.21 -25.36
N SER A 267 -4.38 3.08 -25.28
CA SER A 267 -4.61 4.22 -26.16
C SER A 267 -3.66 5.40 -25.95
N VAL A 268 -2.84 5.38 -24.87
CA VAL A 268 -1.88 6.46 -24.60
C VAL A 268 -0.51 6.07 -25.18
N PRO A 269 0.04 6.81 -26.16
CA PRO A 269 1.35 6.51 -26.76
C PRO A 269 2.46 6.45 -25.69
N ARG A 270 3.47 5.62 -25.97
CA ARG A 270 4.60 5.44 -25.05
C ARG A 270 5.33 6.73 -24.77
N GLU A 271 5.53 7.55 -25.80
CA GLU A 271 6.21 8.83 -25.73
C GLU A 271 5.46 9.80 -24.78
N VAL A 272 4.13 9.81 -24.85
CA VAL A 272 3.28 10.62 -23.95
C VAL A 272 3.38 10.13 -22.50
N LYS A 273 3.42 8.82 -22.27
CA LYS A 273 3.63 8.27 -20.93
C LYS A 273 5.00 8.65 -20.37
N GLU A 274 6.03 8.63 -21.22
CA GLU A 274 7.40 9.01 -20.83
C GLU A 274 7.48 10.50 -20.52
N GLU A 275 6.87 11.35 -21.34
CA GLU A 275 6.78 12.79 -21.10
C GLU A 275 6.07 13.12 -19.78
N ARG A 276 4.87 12.56 -19.56
CA ARG A 276 4.11 12.75 -18.32
C ARG A 276 4.88 12.30 -17.08
N ASN A 277 5.56 11.15 -17.19
CA ASN A 277 6.38 10.65 -16.09
C ASN A 277 7.53 11.61 -15.77
N GLN A 278 8.23 12.13 -16.78
CA GLN A 278 9.33 13.08 -16.60
C GLN A 278 8.85 14.41 -15.98
N ILE A 279 7.70 14.93 -16.41
CA ILE A 279 7.12 16.15 -15.87
C ILE A 279 6.88 16.01 -14.35
N LEU A 280 6.24 14.91 -13.93
CA LEU A 280 5.96 14.70 -12.50
C LEU A 280 7.23 14.43 -11.68
N LEU A 281 8.23 13.74 -12.24
CA LEU A 281 9.51 13.53 -11.59
C LEU A 281 10.28 14.85 -11.40
N GLU A 282 10.26 15.74 -12.40
CA GLU A 282 10.88 17.06 -12.30
C GLU A 282 10.19 17.95 -11.26
N ASP A 283 8.83 17.94 -11.24
CA ASP A 283 8.06 18.68 -10.23
C ASP A 283 8.35 18.16 -8.82
N LEU A 284 8.46 16.82 -8.66
CA LEU A 284 8.82 16.18 -7.40
C LEU A 284 10.23 16.57 -6.96
N ARG A 285 11.21 16.52 -7.88
CA ARG A 285 12.59 16.88 -7.58
C ARG A 285 12.70 18.31 -7.02
N LYS A 286 12.04 19.29 -7.64
CA LYS A 286 12.00 20.68 -7.18
C LYS A 286 11.40 20.82 -5.78
N ARG A 287 10.39 20.01 -5.45
CA ARG A 287 9.78 19.99 -4.10
C ARG A 287 10.71 19.41 -3.07
N VAL A 288 11.29 18.25 -3.35
CA VAL A 288 12.27 17.59 -2.45
C VAL A 288 13.45 18.52 -2.16
N GLU A 289 13.99 19.19 -3.18
CA GLU A 289 15.07 20.16 -3.01
C GLU A 289 14.68 21.32 -2.05
N ARG A 290 13.45 21.85 -2.19
CA ARG A 290 12.94 22.88 -1.27
C ARG A 290 12.75 22.37 0.15
N SER A 291 12.16 21.19 0.31
CA SER A 291 11.95 20.55 1.62
C SER A 291 13.27 20.29 2.34
N LEU A 292 14.26 19.74 1.63
CA LEU A 292 15.60 19.51 2.18
C LEU A 292 16.31 20.81 2.55
N ALA A 293 16.21 21.83 1.71
CA ALA A 293 16.80 23.14 2.00
C ALA A 293 16.21 23.77 3.28
N ALA A 294 14.92 23.59 3.52
CA ALA A 294 14.26 24.08 4.73
C ALA A 294 14.68 23.34 6.02
N GLN A 295 15.21 22.12 5.90
CA GLN A 295 15.69 21.32 7.03
C GLN A 295 17.16 21.59 7.39
N VAL A 296 17.90 22.30 6.55
CA VAL A 296 19.32 22.63 6.83
C VAL A 296 19.40 23.54 8.06
N GLY A 297 20.16 23.08 9.08
CA GLY A 297 20.33 23.81 10.35
C GLY A 297 19.24 23.52 11.39
N THR A 298 18.25 22.67 11.10
CA THR A 298 17.36 22.14 12.13
C THR A 298 18.02 20.94 12.82
N VAL A 299 17.84 20.84 14.14
CA VAL A 299 18.25 19.66 14.92
C VAL A 299 17.06 18.72 14.96
N PRO A 300 17.24 17.43 14.57
CA PRO A 300 16.15 16.45 14.62
C PRO A 300 15.73 16.11 16.04
#